data_2562170fdb893600d65debc5a8ba1059
#
_entry.id   2562170fdb893600d65debc5a8ba1059
#
_cell.length_a   1.000
_cell.length_b   1.000
_cell.length_c   1.000
_cell.angle_alpha   90.00
_cell.angle_beta   90.00
_cell.angle_gamma   90.00
#
_symmetry.space_group_name_H-M   'P 1'
#
loop_
_entity.id
_entity.type
_entity.pdbx_description
1 polymer ?
#
loop_
_entity_poly.entity_id
_entity_poly.type
_entity_poly.pdbx_seq_one_letter_code
_entity_poly.pdbx_strand_id
1 'polypeptide(L)'
;MYTEQDYQDIQAQLKKRWIAVGAPSLALLAAVIVLFVFRIKWLTVVLSLILGAGFIFLEGMLITPLNAYRKHLDNVLHGKTRTATGTFKEMEQQTVMRDGVSFYPLMISVGDPSEPEDDRLFYWDANLPRPDWKTGETLTLTAHDKALGAWTRARKDKKQ
;
A
#
# COMPACT_ATOMS: atom_id res chain seq x y z
N MET A 1 -8.39 -6.65 -10.60
CA MET A 1 -7.92 -6.69 -9.20
C MET A 1 -8.31 -5.41 -8.50
N TYR A 2 -7.80 -4.29 -8.93
CA TYR A 2 -8.15 -2.97 -8.42
C TYR A 2 -9.04 -2.22 -9.40
N THR A 3 -9.91 -1.37 -8.86
CA THR A 3 -10.83 -0.53 -9.63
C THR A 3 -10.58 0.95 -9.32
N GLU A 4 -11.03 1.83 -10.21
CA GLU A 4 -11.00 3.28 -9.96
C GLU A 4 -11.83 3.66 -8.72
N GLN A 5 -12.87 2.87 -8.41
CA GLN A 5 -13.67 3.05 -7.20
C GLN A 5 -12.85 2.82 -5.93
N ASP A 6 -11.98 1.79 -5.90
CA ASP A 6 -11.11 1.51 -4.74
C ASP A 6 -10.15 2.69 -4.49
N TYR A 7 -9.62 3.30 -5.55
CA TYR A 7 -8.77 4.47 -5.45
C TYR A 7 -9.52 5.68 -4.88
N GLN A 8 -10.74 5.94 -5.37
CA GLN A 8 -11.58 7.03 -4.88
C GLN A 8 -12.00 6.84 -3.42
N ASP A 9 -12.30 5.61 -3.03
CA ASP A 9 -12.67 5.27 -1.65
C ASP A 9 -11.52 5.50 -0.67
N ILE A 10 -10.29 5.14 -1.07
CA ILE A 10 -9.09 5.45 -0.27
C ILE A 10 -8.84 6.95 -0.19
N GLN A 11 -9.03 7.70 -1.27
CA GLN A 11 -8.93 9.16 -1.24
C GLN A 11 -9.96 9.79 -0.28
N ALA A 12 -11.20 9.32 -0.31
CA ALA A 12 -12.25 9.80 0.57
C ALA A 12 -11.93 9.49 2.05
N GLN A 13 -11.42 8.29 2.34
CA GLN A 13 -10.96 7.91 3.66
C GLN A 13 -9.79 8.77 4.14
N LEU A 14 -8.82 9.04 3.28
CA LEU A 14 -7.68 9.90 3.58
C LEU A 14 -8.13 11.32 3.93
N LYS A 15 -9.05 11.89 3.15
CA LYS A 15 -9.64 13.21 3.42
C LYS A 15 -10.35 13.25 4.78
N LYS A 16 -11.14 12.22 5.10
CA LYS A 16 -11.82 12.13 6.42
C LYS A 16 -10.82 12.08 7.57
N ARG A 17 -9.74 11.32 7.43
CA ARG A 17 -8.69 11.22 8.47
C ARG A 17 -7.90 12.51 8.60
N TRP A 18 -7.61 13.21 7.51
CA TRP A 18 -7.00 14.55 7.57
C TRP A 18 -7.87 15.55 8.32
N ILE A 19 -9.19 15.53 8.12
CA ILE A 19 -10.12 16.39 8.86
C ILE A 19 -10.14 15.98 10.33
N ALA A 20 -10.20 14.68 10.63
CA ALA A 20 -10.26 14.17 12.00
C ALA A 20 -9.00 14.48 12.82
N VAL A 21 -7.82 14.53 12.19
CA VAL A 21 -6.56 14.88 12.85
C VAL A 21 -6.33 16.39 12.81
N GLY A 22 -6.59 17.03 11.68
CA GLY A 22 -6.29 18.45 11.45
C GLY A 22 -7.19 19.39 12.22
N ALA A 23 -8.50 19.11 12.31
CA ALA A 23 -9.42 20.01 12.99
C ALA A 23 -9.12 20.14 14.51
N PRO A 24 -8.93 19.05 15.28
CA PRO A 24 -8.56 19.19 16.70
C PRO A 24 -7.14 19.76 16.87
N SER A 25 -6.22 19.45 15.96
CA SER A 25 -4.86 20.04 16.01
C SER A 25 -4.90 21.55 15.79
N LEU A 26 -5.74 22.04 14.88
CA LEU A 26 -5.92 23.46 14.63
C LEU A 26 -6.56 24.16 15.82
N ALA A 27 -7.56 23.54 16.47
CA ALA A 27 -8.18 24.06 17.68
C ALA A 27 -7.16 24.15 18.84
N LEU A 28 -6.34 23.13 19.01
CA LEU A 28 -5.28 23.11 20.03
C LEU A 28 -4.19 24.16 19.74
N LEU A 29 -3.83 24.34 18.48
CA LEU A 29 -2.91 25.40 18.06
C LEU A 29 -3.47 26.80 18.41
N ALA A 30 -4.73 27.04 18.14
CA ALA A 30 -5.39 28.30 18.52
C ALA A 30 -5.33 28.52 20.04
N ALA A 31 -5.59 27.48 20.85
CA ALA A 31 -5.46 27.53 22.29
C ALA A 31 -4.02 27.87 22.74
N VAL A 32 -3.02 27.27 22.14
CA VAL A 32 -1.59 27.56 22.40
C VAL A 32 -1.28 29.02 22.12
N ILE A 33 -1.77 29.59 21.01
CA ILE A 33 -1.57 30.99 20.65
C ILE A 33 -2.21 31.91 21.70
N VAL A 34 -3.45 31.62 22.14
CA VAL A 34 -4.13 32.39 23.18
C VAL A 34 -3.36 32.39 24.50
N LEU A 35 -2.87 31.20 24.94
CA LEU A 35 -2.07 31.07 26.14
C LEU A 35 -0.74 31.82 26.06
N PHE A 36 -0.13 31.84 24.87
CA PHE A 36 1.09 32.60 24.61
C PHE A 36 0.86 34.12 24.78
N VAL A 37 -0.26 34.62 24.25
CA VAL A 37 -0.66 36.04 24.42
C VAL A 37 -0.90 36.40 25.88
N PHE A 38 -1.54 35.50 26.65
CA PHE A 38 -1.77 35.69 28.10
C PHE A 38 -0.50 35.41 28.95
N ARG A 39 0.64 35.07 28.34
CA ARG A 39 1.91 34.80 29.00
C ARG A 39 1.88 33.68 30.05
N ILE A 40 1.00 32.69 29.90
CA ILE A 40 0.94 31.52 30.78
C ILE A 40 1.99 30.49 30.30
N LYS A 41 3.26 30.73 30.64
CA LYS A 41 4.42 30.04 30.10
C LYS A 41 4.36 28.51 30.22
N TRP A 42 4.12 27.98 31.40
CA TRP A 42 4.18 26.54 31.63
C TRP A 42 3.10 25.78 30.84
N LEU A 43 1.86 26.33 30.80
CA LEU A 43 0.74 25.69 30.08
C LEU A 43 0.95 25.76 28.57
N THR A 44 1.50 26.86 28.06
CA THR A 44 1.89 27.00 26.65
C THR A 44 2.90 25.91 26.24
N VAL A 45 3.92 25.68 27.08
CA VAL A 45 4.93 24.63 26.79
C VAL A 45 4.30 23.25 26.78
N VAL A 46 3.50 22.91 27.80
CA VAL A 46 2.86 21.59 27.90
C VAL A 46 1.91 21.34 26.72
N LEU A 47 1.04 22.31 26.39
CA LEU A 47 0.12 22.17 25.27
C LEU A 47 0.85 22.09 23.91
N SER A 48 1.94 22.82 23.73
CA SER A 48 2.76 22.74 22.52
C SER A 48 3.39 21.36 22.34
N LEU A 49 3.88 20.75 23.42
CA LEU A 49 4.43 19.39 23.38
C LEU A 49 3.34 18.37 23.06
N ILE A 50 2.16 18.47 23.66
CA ILE A 50 1.04 17.59 23.37
C ILE A 50 0.59 17.74 21.92
N LEU A 51 0.49 18.98 21.42
CA LEU A 51 0.15 19.24 20.02
C LEU A 51 1.17 18.61 19.06
N GLY A 52 2.47 18.88 19.27
CA GLY A 52 3.53 18.41 18.39
C GLY A 52 3.64 16.87 18.40
N ALA A 53 3.78 16.29 19.59
CA ALA A 53 3.88 14.83 19.72
C ALA A 53 2.61 14.10 19.27
N GLY A 54 1.44 14.62 19.65
CA GLY A 54 0.14 14.05 19.26
C GLY A 54 -0.09 14.12 17.75
N PHE A 55 0.24 15.25 17.12
CA PHE A 55 0.08 15.41 15.67
C PHE A 55 1.00 14.43 14.91
N ILE A 56 2.29 14.34 15.26
CA ILE A 56 3.24 13.42 14.62
C ILE A 56 2.79 11.97 14.80
N PHE A 57 2.33 11.60 16.00
CA PHE A 57 1.87 10.26 16.29
C PHE A 57 0.62 9.90 15.47
N LEU A 58 -0.38 10.77 15.45
CA LEU A 58 -1.64 10.54 14.73
C LEU A 58 -1.43 10.54 13.20
N GLU A 59 -0.59 11.44 12.70
CA GLU A 59 -0.21 11.47 11.28
C GLU A 59 0.46 10.15 10.89
N GLY A 60 1.49 9.74 11.62
CA GLY A 60 2.22 8.50 11.35
C GLY A 60 1.34 7.24 11.43
N MET A 61 0.41 7.20 12.39
CA MET A 61 -0.45 6.03 12.60
C MET A 61 -1.65 5.96 11.66
N LEU A 62 -2.30 7.10 11.37
CA LEU A 62 -3.58 7.14 10.68
C LEU A 62 -3.49 7.57 9.21
N ILE A 63 -2.56 8.46 8.88
CA ILE A 63 -2.48 9.11 7.56
C ILE A 63 -1.41 8.44 6.70
N THR A 64 -0.22 8.26 7.24
CA THR A 64 0.93 7.71 6.48
C THR A 64 0.64 6.36 5.82
N PRO A 65 0.10 5.32 6.50
CA PRO A 65 -0.16 4.03 5.85
C PRO A 65 -1.25 4.13 4.77
N LEU A 66 -2.26 4.96 4.98
CA LEU A 66 -3.32 5.15 4.00
C LEU A 66 -2.82 5.91 2.76
N ASN A 67 -1.92 6.87 2.96
CA ASN A 67 -1.30 7.61 1.86
C ASN A 67 -0.33 6.71 1.06
N ALA A 68 0.41 5.83 1.73
CA ALA A 68 1.24 4.81 1.10
C ALA A 68 0.38 3.87 0.22
N TYR A 69 -0.74 3.40 0.74
CA TYR A 69 -1.66 2.53 0.00
C TYR A 69 -2.32 3.26 -1.18
N ARG A 70 -2.73 4.53 -1.01
CA ARG A 70 -3.22 5.36 -2.12
C ARG A 70 -2.20 5.47 -3.25
N LYS A 71 -0.92 5.73 -2.90
CA LYS A 71 0.17 5.83 -3.87
C LYS A 71 0.40 4.50 -4.59
N HIS A 72 0.28 3.39 -3.88
CA HIS A 72 0.35 2.06 -4.47
C HIS A 72 -0.76 1.85 -5.51
N LEU A 73 -2.02 2.16 -5.17
CA LEU A 73 -3.14 2.06 -6.10
C LEU A 73 -2.96 2.96 -7.34
N ASP A 74 -2.51 4.19 -7.15
CA ASP A 74 -2.21 5.12 -8.23
C ASP A 74 -1.16 4.57 -9.20
N ASN A 75 -0.07 4.01 -8.66
CA ASN A 75 0.99 3.40 -9.44
C ASN A 75 0.52 2.18 -10.24
N VAL A 76 -0.35 1.35 -9.64
CA VAL A 76 -0.86 0.13 -10.29
C VAL A 76 -1.91 0.45 -11.35
N LEU A 77 -2.77 1.45 -11.12
CA LEU A 77 -3.83 1.84 -12.04
C LEU A 77 -3.33 2.73 -13.19
N HIS A 78 -2.48 3.70 -12.88
CA HIS A 78 -2.07 4.74 -13.84
C HIS A 78 -0.58 4.67 -14.23
N GLY A 79 0.21 3.87 -13.51
CA GLY A 79 1.65 3.72 -13.78
C GLY A 79 1.96 2.84 -14.98
N LYS A 80 3.23 2.81 -15.36
CA LYS A 80 3.70 1.92 -16.44
C LYS A 80 3.70 0.48 -15.94
N THR A 81 2.85 -0.35 -16.51
CA THR A 81 2.78 -1.79 -16.21
C THR A 81 3.58 -2.62 -17.20
N ARG A 82 4.06 -3.77 -16.73
CA ARG A 82 4.70 -4.80 -17.55
C ARG A 82 3.95 -6.10 -17.34
N THR A 83 3.80 -6.84 -18.44
CA THR A 83 3.18 -8.16 -18.41
C THR A 83 4.27 -9.24 -18.46
N ALA A 84 4.13 -10.23 -17.58
CA ALA A 84 4.98 -11.42 -17.57
C ALA A 84 4.09 -12.67 -17.56
N THR A 85 4.40 -13.65 -18.40
CA THR A 85 3.73 -14.94 -18.40
C THR A 85 4.72 -16.00 -17.92
N GLY A 86 4.30 -16.80 -16.97
CA GLY A 86 5.17 -17.83 -16.39
C GLY A 86 4.40 -18.85 -15.57
N THR A 87 5.13 -19.84 -15.10
CA THR A 87 4.60 -20.92 -14.27
C THR A 87 4.70 -20.54 -12.81
N PHE A 88 3.58 -20.58 -12.09
CA PHE A 88 3.52 -20.29 -10.65
C PHE A 88 4.30 -21.36 -9.88
N LYS A 89 5.26 -20.95 -9.05
CA LYS A 89 6.03 -21.83 -8.16
C LYS A 89 5.43 -21.82 -6.75
N GLU A 90 5.49 -20.68 -6.09
CA GLU A 90 5.04 -20.56 -4.70
C GLU A 90 4.68 -19.12 -4.35
N MET A 91 3.95 -18.97 -3.26
CA MET A 91 3.67 -17.71 -2.60
C MET A 91 4.02 -17.84 -1.12
N GLU A 92 4.88 -16.98 -0.64
CA GLU A 92 5.30 -17.00 0.77
C GLU A 92 4.12 -16.75 1.71
N GLN A 93 4.22 -17.32 2.90
CA GLN A 93 3.20 -17.10 3.94
C GLN A 93 3.45 -15.82 4.75
N GLN A 94 4.71 -15.41 4.82
CA GLN A 94 5.11 -14.19 5.52
C GLN A 94 4.97 -12.98 4.61
N THR A 95 4.48 -11.89 5.19
CA THR A 95 4.40 -10.61 4.47
C THR A 95 5.70 -9.85 4.57
N VAL A 96 6.03 -9.14 3.50
CA VAL A 96 7.09 -8.13 3.48
C VAL A 96 6.48 -6.75 3.30
N MET A 97 7.05 -5.77 3.98
CA MET A 97 6.62 -4.37 3.83
C MET A 97 7.49 -3.68 2.79
N ARG A 98 6.84 -3.09 1.78
CA ARG A 98 7.48 -2.24 0.76
C ARG A 98 6.68 -0.96 0.58
N ASP A 99 7.38 0.17 0.64
CA ASP A 99 6.78 1.50 0.47
C ASP A 99 5.56 1.76 1.38
N GLY A 100 5.56 1.17 2.60
CA GLY A 100 4.48 1.31 3.57
C GLY A 100 3.24 0.44 3.31
N VAL A 101 3.31 -0.51 2.35
CA VAL A 101 2.27 -1.50 2.06
C VAL A 101 2.80 -2.91 2.31
N SER A 102 1.96 -3.78 2.87
CA SER A 102 2.31 -5.19 3.12
C SER A 102 1.96 -6.06 1.92
N PHE A 103 2.90 -6.92 1.52
CA PHE A 103 2.76 -7.82 0.37
C PHE A 103 3.15 -9.24 0.73
N TYR A 104 2.58 -10.22 0.04
CA TYR A 104 3.07 -11.59 -0.01
C TYR A 104 4.01 -11.74 -1.21
N PRO A 105 5.29 -12.09 -1.01
CA PRO A 105 6.18 -12.44 -2.10
C PRO A 105 5.65 -13.68 -2.84
N LEU A 106 5.71 -13.65 -4.15
CA LEU A 106 5.36 -14.78 -4.99
C LEU A 106 6.38 -14.96 -6.10
N MET A 107 6.61 -16.20 -6.49
CA MET A 107 7.60 -16.57 -7.48
C MET A 107 6.95 -17.25 -8.67
N ILE A 108 7.29 -16.77 -9.87
CA ILE A 108 6.93 -17.44 -11.13
C ILE A 108 8.21 -17.74 -11.92
N SER A 109 8.24 -18.84 -12.64
CA SER A 109 9.27 -19.12 -13.64
C SER A 109 8.77 -18.66 -15.01
N VAL A 110 9.54 -17.78 -15.67
CA VAL A 110 9.18 -17.22 -16.99
C VAL A 110 9.71 -18.11 -18.15
N GLY A 111 10.72 -18.94 -17.86
CA GLY A 111 11.31 -19.90 -18.81
C GLY A 111 11.11 -21.34 -18.36
N ASP A 112 12.22 -22.08 -18.25
CA ASP A 112 12.21 -23.46 -17.75
C ASP A 112 11.98 -23.45 -16.23
N PRO A 113 10.93 -24.13 -15.73
CA PRO A 113 10.66 -24.19 -14.28
C PRO A 113 11.77 -24.89 -13.47
N SER A 114 12.68 -25.62 -14.12
CA SER A 114 13.82 -26.26 -13.47
C SER A 114 15.02 -25.33 -13.29
N GLU A 115 15.05 -24.18 -14.00
CA GLU A 115 16.16 -23.24 -13.94
C GLU A 115 15.83 -22.07 -12.98
N PRO A 116 16.58 -21.90 -11.87
CA PRO A 116 16.37 -20.79 -10.93
C PRO A 116 16.61 -19.40 -11.53
N GLU A 117 17.39 -19.31 -12.61
CA GLU A 117 17.70 -18.03 -13.29
C GLU A 117 16.47 -17.42 -13.98
N ASP A 118 15.49 -18.25 -14.32
CA ASP A 118 14.23 -17.85 -14.94
C ASP A 118 13.17 -17.42 -13.92
N ASP A 119 13.48 -17.50 -12.65
CA ASP A 119 12.56 -17.12 -11.60
C ASP A 119 12.42 -15.60 -11.48
N ARG A 120 11.17 -15.17 -11.38
CA ARG A 120 10.81 -13.75 -11.20
C ARG A 120 9.96 -13.57 -9.95
N LEU A 121 10.42 -12.66 -9.10
CA LEU A 121 9.74 -12.30 -7.87
C LEU A 121 8.72 -11.20 -8.15
N PHE A 122 7.49 -11.41 -7.71
CA PHE A 122 6.39 -10.44 -7.69
C PHE A 122 5.81 -10.30 -6.30
N TYR A 123 4.92 -9.33 -6.11
CA TYR A 123 4.32 -9.00 -4.83
C TYR A 123 2.80 -8.95 -4.95
N TRP A 124 2.12 -9.79 -4.14
CA TRP A 124 0.67 -9.81 -4.01
C TRP A 124 0.27 -8.95 -2.82
N ASP A 125 -0.69 -8.03 -2.99
CA ASP A 125 -1.18 -7.17 -1.91
C ASP A 125 -1.80 -8.01 -0.78
N ALA A 126 -1.30 -7.84 0.43
CA ALA A 126 -1.79 -8.57 1.60
C ALA A 126 -3.21 -8.16 2.04
N ASN A 127 -3.72 -7.02 1.56
CA ASN A 127 -5.10 -6.58 1.80
C ASN A 127 -6.12 -7.30 0.91
N LEU A 128 -5.68 -8.01 -0.12
CA LEU A 128 -6.54 -8.80 -1.00
C LEU A 128 -6.60 -10.26 -0.55
N PRO A 129 -7.72 -10.96 -0.81
CA PRO A 129 -7.80 -12.39 -0.57
C PRO A 129 -6.74 -13.12 -1.38
N ARG A 130 -6.12 -14.13 -0.78
CA ARG A 130 -5.12 -14.95 -1.49
C ARG A 130 -5.78 -15.71 -2.63
N PRO A 131 -5.16 -15.75 -3.81
CA PRO A 131 -5.67 -16.54 -4.92
C PRO A 131 -5.47 -18.03 -4.69
N ASP A 132 -6.28 -18.85 -5.34
CA ASP A 132 -6.25 -20.31 -5.28
C ASP A 132 -5.32 -20.95 -6.34
N TRP A 133 -4.19 -20.32 -6.62
CA TRP A 133 -3.25 -20.81 -7.63
C TRP A 133 -2.56 -22.09 -7.18
N LYS A 134 -2.39 -23.01 -8.13
CA LYS A 134 -1.68 -24.27 -7.90
C LYS A 134 -0.27 -24.18 -8.48
N THR A 135 0.69 -24.76 -7.76
CA THR A 135 2.06 -24.91 -8.29
C THR A 135 2.05 -25.61 -9.65
N GLY A 136 2.75 -25.05 -10.62
CA GLY A 136 2.73 -25.52 -12.01
C GLY A 136 1.65 -24.90 -12.90
N GLU A 137 0.80 -24.03 -12.37
CA GLU A 137 -0.20 -23.30 -13.14
C GLU A 137 0.45 -22.15 -13.92
N THR A 138 0.12 -22.01 -15.21
CA THR A 138 0.63 -20.91 -16.04
C THR A 138 -0.24 -19.67 -15.87
N LEU A 139 0.38 -18.57 -15.43
CA LEU A 139 -0.27 -17.30 -15.16
C LEU A 139 0.31 -16.20 -16.04
N THR A 140 -0.54 -15.27 -16.45
CA THR A 140 -0.12 -13.99 -17.03
C THR A 140 -0.38 -12.91 -15.99
N LEU A 141 0.70 -12.28 -15.53
CA LEU A 141 0.71 -11.27 -14.49
C LEU A 141 0.99 -9.90 -15.11
N THR A 142 0.20 -8.91 -14.74
CA THR A 142 0.46 -7.51 -15.07
C THR A 142 0.86 -6.79 -13.79
N ALA A 143 2.05 -6.21 -13.77
CA ALA A 143 2.63 -5.60 -12.58
C ALA A 143 3.24 -4.22 -12.87
N HIS A 144 3.17 -3.33 -11.88
CA HIS A 144 3.95 -2.11 -11.81
C HIS A 144 5.06 -2.32 -10.79
N ASP A 145 6.32 -2.22 -11.22
CA ASP A 145 7.51 -2.44 -10.38
C ASP A 145 7.41 -3.68 -9.45
N LYS A 146 7.01 -4.81 -10.04
CA LYS A 146 6.78 -6.11 -9.37
C LYS A 146 5.51 -6.21 -8.51
N ALA A 147 4.83 -5.10 -8.17
CA ALA A 147 3.54 -5.15 -7.50
C ALA A 147 2.43 -5.50 -8.50
N LEU A 148 1.64 -6.52 -8.18
CA LEU A 148 0.60 -7.03 -9.07
C LEU A 148 -0.60 -6.11 -9.12
N GLY A 149 -1.01 -5.75 -10.34
CA GLY A 149 -2.23 -5.00 -10.63
C GLY A 149 -3.36 -5.86 -11.19
N ALA A 150 -2.98 -6.85 -12.01
CA ALA A 150 -3.94 -7.77 -12.59
C ALA A 150 -3.28 -9.12 -12.89
N TRP A 151 -4.11 -10.15 -13.01
CA TRP A 151 -3.65 -11.47 -13.41
C TRP A 151 -4.74 -12.21 -14.19
N THR A 152 -4.31 -13.15 -15.04
CA THR A 152 -5.19 -14.09 -15.74
C THR A 152 -4.53 -15.46 -15.80
N ARG A 153 -5.34 -16.52 -15.80
CA ARG A 153 -4.86 -17.85 -16.10
C ARG A 153 -4.53 -17.93 -17.59
N ALA A 154 -3.29 -18.27 -17.91
CA ALA A 154 -2.96 -18.46 -19.31
C ALA A 154 -3.70 -19.69 -19.86
N ARG A 155 -4.45 -19.49 -20.94
CA ARG A 155 -5.09 -20.59 -21.66
C ARG A 155 -3.97 -21.46 -22.22
N LYS A 156 -3.94 -22.73 -21.85
CA LYS A 156 -3.08 -23.70 -22.58
C LYS A 156 -3.60 -23.75 -24.01
N ASP A 157 -3.00 -22.96 -24.90
CA ASP A 157 -3.17 -23.22 -26.32
C ASP A 157 -2.60 -24.63 -26.57
N LYS A 158 -3.48 -25.57 -26.88
CA LYS A 158 -3.10 -26.86 -27.40
C LYS A 158 -2.33 -26.57 -28.70
N LYS A 159 -0.99 -26.60 -28.61
CA LYS A 159 -0.18 -26.74 -29.83
C LYS A 159 -0.64 -28.06 -30.49
N GLN A 160 -1.31 -27.93 -31.63
CA GLN A 160 -1.45 -29.00 -32.62
C GLN A 160 -0.10 -29.33 -33.19
#